data_bf024d08b45bf64b2458b34f03f96a90
#
_entry.id   bf024d08b45bf64b2458b34f03f96a90
#
_cell.length_a   1.000
_cell.length_b   1.000
_cell.length_c   1.000
_cell.angle_alpha   90.00
_cell.angle_beta   90.00
_cell.angle_gamma   90.00
#
_symmetry.space_group_name_H-M   'P 1'
#
loop_
_entity.id
_entity.type
_entity.pdbx_description
1 polymer ?
#
loop_
_entity_poly.entity_id
_entity_poly.type
_entity_poly.pdbx_seq_one_letter_code
_entity_poly.pdbx_strand_id
1 'polypeptide(L)'
;MWQDISRPLTSGMEVYPGDPGFAARRLRQVETDGYALTEISMSAHCGTHMDAPAHFVAGGKTIEQLDSALFFGPAALIEMRAPEDLSRVPAGTERLLIHDL
;
A
#
# COMPACT_ATOMS: atom_id res chain seq x y z
N MET A 1 -8.54 -4.62 -18.98
CA MET A 1 -9.42 -4.65 -17.79
C MET A 1 -8.59 -4.29 -16.57
N TRP A 2 -9.08 -3.39 -15.72
CA TRP A 2 -8.44 -3.07 -14.44
C TRP A 2 -9.03 -3.96 -13.36
N GLN A 3 -8.20 -4.44 -12.45
CA GLN A 3 -8.61 -5.21 -11.28
C GLN A 3 -8.06 -4.52 -10.03
N ASP A 4 -8.95 -4.20 -9.10
CA ASP A 4 -8.57 -3.70 -7.78
C ASP A 4 -8.11 -4.87 -6.91
N ILE A 5 -6.87 -4.79 -6.44
CA ILE A 5 -6.25 -5.76 -5.53
C ILE A 5 -5.94 -5.15 -4.16
N SER A 6 -6.44 -3.95 -3.89
CA SER A 6 -6.24 -3.28 -2.61
C SER A 6 -7.02 -3.95 -1.49
N ARG A 7 -6.44 -4.01 -0.29
CA ARG A 7 -7.15 -4.45 0.90
C ARG A 7 -8.17 -3.39 1.34
N PRO A 8 -9.40 -3.76 1.70
CA PRO A 8 -10.34 -2.82 2.28
C PRO A 8 -9.80 -2.22 3.58
N LEU A 9 -9.95 -0.91 3.76
CA LEU A 9 -9.64 -0.23 5.02
C LEU A 9 -10.86 -0.32 5.94
N THR A 10 -10.72 -1.06 7.03
CA THR A 10 -11.81 -1.29 7.99
C THR A 10 -11.32 -1.13 9.42
N SER A 11 -12.22 -0.66 10.31
CA SER A 11 -11.92 -0.61 11.74
C SER A 11 -11.62 -2.02 12.27
N GLY A 12 -10.54 -2.14 13.03
CA GLY A 12 -10.10 -3.43 13.57
C GLY A 12 -9.31 -4.29 12.59
N MET A 13 -8.99 -3.79 11.39
CA MET A 13 -8.10 -4.51 10.48
C MET A 13 -6.73 -4.73 11.10
N GLU A 14 -6.06 -5.79 10.65
CA GLU A 14 -4.70 -6.09 11.08
C GLU A 14 -3.72 -5.01 10.59
N VAL A 15 -2.88 -4.54 11.49
CA VAL A 15 -1.78 -3.61 11.24
C VAL A 15 -0.49 -4.17 11.84
N TYR A 16 0.65 -3.58 11.51
CA TYR A 16 1.90 -3.97 12.13
C TYR A 16 1.82 -3.76 13.66
N PRO A 17 2.30 -4.70 14.48
CA PRO A 17 2.24 -4.59 15.94
C PRO A 17 2.87 -3.29 16.45
N GLY A 18 2.09 -2.49 17.19
CA GLY A 18 2.50 -1.19 17.71
C GLY A 18 2.12 0.01 16.83
N ASP A 19 1.72 -0.20 15.58
CA ASP A 19 1.26 0.87 14.72
C ASP A 19 -0.18 1.30 15.05
N PRO A 20 -0.53 2.59 14.80
CA PRO A 20 -1.92 3.04 14.88
C PRO A 20 -2.82 2.29 13.90
N GLY A 21 -3.95 1.77 14.38
CA GLY A 21 -4.95 1.14 13.55
C GLY A 21 -5.73 2.13 12.69
N PHE A 22 -6.52 1.60 11.74
CA PHE A 22 -7.46 2.40 10.96
C PHE A 22 -8.67 2.77 11.80
N ALA A 23 -9.05 4.05 11.74
CA ALA A 23 -10.29 4.56 12.31
C ALA A 23 -10.93 5.58 11.36
N ALA A 24 -12.25 5.47 11.19
CA ALA A 24 -13.04 6.44 10.45
C ALA A 24 -14.18 6.95 11.34
N ARG A 25 -14.32 8.26 11.43
CA ARG A 25 -15.35 8.91 12.24
C ARG A 25 -16.17 9.90 11.40
N ARG A 26 -17.49 9.69 11.35
CA ARG A 26 -18.40 10.62 10.68
C ARG A 26 -18.50 11.90 11.50
N LEU A 27 -18.09 13.04 10.91
CA LEU A 27 -18.15 14.35 11.55
C LEU A 27 -19.38 15.14 11.17
N ARG A 28 -19.90 14.96 9.93
CA ARG A 28 -21.05 15.65 9.37
C ARG A 28 -21.91 14.70 8.57
N GLN A 29 -23.22 14.98 8.55
CA GLN A 29 -24.21 14.19 7.81
C GLN A 29 -25.04 15.11 6.91
N VAL A 30 -25.43 14.62 5.73
CA VAL A 30 -26.18 15.40 4.75
C VAL A 30 -27.49 15.94 5.34
N GLU A 31 -28.18 15.11 6.11
CA GLU A 31 -29.50 15.41 6.67
C GLU A 31 -29.49 16.59 7.67
N THR A 32 -28.40 16.77 8.39
CA THR A 32 -28.27 17.80 9.42
C THR A 32 -27.35 18.96 9.04
N ASP A 33 -26.31 18.68 8.28
CA ASP A 33 -25.23 19.63 7.97
C ASP A 33 -25.22 20.08 6.51
N GLY A 34 -26.03 19.43 5.64
CA GLY A 34 -26.07 19.70 4.20
C GLY A 34 -24.94 19.06 3.40
N TYR A 35 -23.99 18.40 4.06
CA TYR A 35 -22.89 17.65 3.46
C TYR A 35 -22.38 16.55 4.36
N ALA A 36 -21.70 15.58 3.80
CA ALA A 36 -21.07 14.49 4.55
C ALA A 36 -19.56 14.72 4.70
N LEU A 37 -19.02 14.52 5.89
CA LEU A 37 -17.60 14.60 6.19
C LEU A 37 -17.18 13.45 7.09
N THR A 38 -16.11 12.77 6.74
CA THR A 38 -15.51 11.70 7.54
C THR A 38 -14.05 12.03 7.84
N GLU A 39 -13.67 11.95 9.09
CA GLU A 39 -12.29 11.99 9.54
C GLU A 39 -11.70 10.58 9.43
N ILE A 40 -10.47 10.48 8.92
CA ILE A 40 -9.72 9.23 8.84
C ILE A 40 -8.42 9.39 9.63
N SER A 41 -8.12 8.41 10.49
CA SER A 41 -6.86 8.29 11.22
C SER A 41 -6.28 6.91 10.96
N MET A 42 -5.02 6.85 10.54
CA MET A 42 -4.32 5.60 10.25
C MET A 42 -2.82 5.82 10.18
N SER A 43 -2.05 4.74 10.34
CA SER A 43 -0.64 4.72 9.94
C SER A 43 -0.52 4.83 8.42
N ALA A 44 0.55 5.48 7.93
CA ALA A 44 0.89 5.46 6.50
C ALA A 44 1.17 4.05 5.97
N HIS A 45 1.45 3.10 6.86
CA HIS A 45 1.71 1.70 6.55
C HIS A 45 0.50 0.78 6.76
N CYS A 46 -0.70 1.36 6.85
CA CYS A 46 -1.95 0.61 7.04
C CYS A 46 -2.51 0.14 5.69
N GLY A 47 -2.85 -1.15 5.60
CA GLY A 47 -3.45 -1.73 4.39
C GLY A 47 -2.50 -1.79 3.19
N THR A 48 -3.02 -1.65 2.00
CA THR A 48 -2.22 -1.62 0.76
C THR A 48 -1.56 -0.27 0.61
N HIS A 49 -0.23 -0.24 0.59
CA HIS A 49 0.57 0.98 0.58
C HIS A 49 1.92 0.78 -0.11
N MET A 50 2.69 1.85 -0.23
CA MET A 50 4.06 1.85 -0.74
C MET A 50 5.01 2.45 0.29
N ASP A 51 6.20 1.88 0.40
CA ASP A 51 7.28 2.40 1.24
C ASP A 51 8.27 3.19 0.39
N ALA A 52 8.61 4.39 0.86
CA ALA A 52 9.71 5.16 0.30
C ALA A 52 11.04 4.76 0.97
N PRO A 53 12.19 5.01 0.31
CA PRO A 53 13.51 4.77 0.93
C PRO A 53 13.67 5.42 2.32
N ALA A 54 13.07 6.59 2.54
CA ALA A 54 13.09 7.30 3.81
C ALA A 54 12.51 6.49 4.99
N HIS A 55 11.72 5.44 4.71
CA HIS A 55 11.17 4.58 5.77
C HIS A 55 12.28 3.84 6.54
N PHE A 56 13.33 3.42 5.87
CA PHE A 56 14.44 2.68 6.50
C PHE A 56 15.82 3.33 6.35
N VAL A 57 15.94 4.34 5.47
CA VAL A 57 17.23 4.95 5.15
C VAL A 57 17.24 6.41 5.60
N ALA A 58 18.08 6.75 6.55
CA ALA A 58 18.26 8.14 6.98
C ALA A 58 18.69 9.02 5.80
N GLY A 59 17.96 10.10 5.55
CA GLY A 59 18.17 10.97 4.39
C GLY A 59 17.72 10.38 3.04
N GLY A 60 17.04 9.21 3.08
CA GLY A 60 16.44 8.62 1.89
C GLY A 60 15.32 9.48 1.30
N LYS A 61 15.02 9.25 0.01
CA LYS A 61 13.92 9.96 -0.65
C LYS A 61 12.59 9.62 -0.01
N THR A 62 11.75 10.64 0.14
CA THR A 62 10.34 10.50 0.51
C THR A 62 9.49 10.15 -0.72
N ILE A 63 8.22 9.74 -0.51
CA ILE A 63 7.39 9.20 -1.60
C ILE A 63 7.17 10.22 -2.73
N GLU A 64 6.99 11.49 -2.42
CA GLU A 64 6.80 12.57 -3.40
C GLU A 64 8.05 12.91 -4.20
N GLN A 65 9.22 12.42 -3.78
CA GLN A 65 10.49 12.59 -4.48
C GLN A 65 10.81 11.44 -5.44
N LEU A 66 9.97 10.40 -5.45
CA LEU A 66 10.12 9.27 -6.37
C LEU A 66 9.47 9.57 -7.71
N ASP A 67 10.10 9.06 -8.78
CA ASP A 67 9.49 9.13 -10.11
C ASP A 67 8.23 8.25 -10.15
N SER A 68 7.10 8.83 -10.53
CA SER A 68 5.83 8.12 -10.65
C SER A 68 5.88 6.97 -11.66
N ALA A 69 6.78 7.01 -12.65
CA ALA A 69 7.02 5.93 -13.60
C ALA A 69 7.44 4.60 -12.94
N LEU A 70 7.96 4.66 -11.71
CA LEU A 70 8.27 3.44 -10.94
C LEU A 70 7.01 2.62 -10.61
N PHE A 71 5.85 3.27 -10.49
CA PHE A 71 4.61 2.65 -10.02
C PHE A 71 3.71 2.14 -11.16
N PHE A 72 4.08 2.38 -12.41
CA PHE A 72 3.31 2.00 -13.59
C PHE A 72 4.17 1.26 -14.60
N GLY A 73 3.61 0.26 -15.25
CA GLY A 73 4.24 -0.42 -16.36
C GLY A 73 4.15 -1.95 -16.27
N PRO A 74 4.75 -2.65 -17.22
CA PRO A 74 4.80 -4.10 -17.21
C PRO A 74 5.44 -4.64 -15.95
N ALA A 75 4.90 -5.74 -15.42
CA ALA A 75 5.43 -6.43 -14.26
C ALA A 75 5.48 -7.93 -14.51
N ALA A 76 6.48 -8.61 -13.94
CA ALA A 76 6.49 -10.05 -13.85
C ALA A 76 5.78 -10.49 -12.56
N LEU A 77 4.97 -11.54 -12.63
CA LEU A 77 4.36 -12.17 -11.46
C LEU A 77 5.06 -13.50 -11.21
N ILE A 78 5.49 -13.72 -9.98
CA ILE A 78 5.97 -15.02 -9.52
C ILE A 78 5.21 -15.46 -8.27
N GLU A 79 4.98 -16.77 -8.17
CA GLU A 79 4.59 -17.41 -6.92
C GLU A 79 5.86 -17.80 -6.17
N MET A 80 5.95 -17.41 -4.90
CA MET A 80 7.12 -17.64 -4.07
C MET A 80 6.75 -18.50 -2.87
N ARG A 81 7.51 -19.56 -2.67
CA ARG A 81 7.42 -20.44 -1.49
C ARG A 81 8.75 -20.48 -0.72
N ALA A 82 9.83 -20.11 -1.41
CA ALA A 82 11.17 -20.08 -0.85
C ALA A 82 12.01 -19.03 -1.57
N PRO A 83 13.08 -18.50 -0.94
CA PRO A 83 13.93 -17.48 -1.54
C PRO A 83 14.53 -17.87 -2.90
N GLU A 84 14.73 -19.15 -3.13
CA GLU A 84 15.28 -19.70 -4.38
C GLU A 84 14.39 -19.43 -5.59
N ASP A 85 13.09 -19.23 -5.35
CA ASP A 85 12.11 -18.93 -6.41
C ASP A 85 12.40 -17.60 -7.11
N LEU A 86 13.19 -16.70 -6.50
CA LEU A 86 13.66 -15.48 -7.14
C LEU A 86 14.50 -15.74 -8.40
N SER A 87 15.09 -16.94 -8.52
CA SER A 87 15.80 -17.34 -9.73
C SER A 87 14.89 -17.45 -10.97
N ARG A 88 13.57 -17.52 -10.78
CA ARG A 88 12.58 -17.56 -11.87
C ARG A 88 12.23 -16.19 -12.43
N VAL A 89 12.71 -15.09 -11.81
CA VAL A 89 12.43 -13.75 -12.29
C VAL A 89 13.06 -13.57 -13.67
N PRO A 90 12.27 -13.24 -14.72
CA PRO A 90 12.81 -13.05 -16.06
C PRO A 90 13.86 -11.94 -16.11
N ALA A 91 14.89 -12.14 -16.91
CA ALA A 91 15.89 -11.10 -17.13
C ALA A 91 15.24 -9.82 -17.70
N GLY A 92 15.67 -8.65 -17.21
CA GLY A 92 15.12 -7.37 -17.62
C GLY A 92 13.80 -6.99 -16.94
N THR A 93 13.35 -7.76 -15.93
CA THR A 93 12.19 -7.38 -15.12
C THR A 93 12.46 -6.08 -14.36
N GLU A 94 11.66 -5.06 -14.62
CA GLU A 94 11.73 -3.77 -13.91
C GLU A 94 10.78 -3.72 -12.69
N ARG A 95 9.68 -4.48 -12.74
CA ARG A 95 8.68 -4.55 -11.67
C ARG A 95 8.32 -5.99 -11.42
N LEU A 96 8.32 -6.38 -10.17
CA LEU A 96 8.05 -7.75 -9.74
C LEU A 96 6.85 -7.76 -8.79
N LEU A 97 5.87 -8.61 -9.11
CA LEU A 97 4.79 -8.97 -8.20
C LEU A 97 5.11 -10.35 -7.62
N ILE A 98 5.07 -10.44 -6.31
CA ILE A 98 5.29 -11.70 -5.58
C ILE A 98 3.97 -12.10 -4.92
N HIS A 99 3.52 -13.30 -5.24
CA HIS A 99 2.44 -13.95 -4.53
C HIS A 99 3.07 -14.96 -3.57
N ASP A 100 3.00 -14.65 -2.28
CA ASP A 100 3.46 -15.53 -1.21
C ASP A 100 2.36 -16.56 -0.89
N LEU A 101 2.73 -17.86 -0.90
CA LEU A 101 1.81 -18.99 -0.76
C LEU A 101 1.98 -19.70 0.58
#